data_777b8308b26e89feca8033064696c3ef
#
_entry.id   777b8308b26e89feca8033064696c3ef
#
_cell.length_a   1.000
_cell.length_b   1.000
_cell.length_c   1.000
_cell.angle_alpha   90.00
_cell.angle_beta   90.00
_cell.angle_gamma   90.00
#
_symmetry.space_group_name_H-M   'P 1'
#
loop_
_entity.id
_entity.type
_entity.pdbx_description
1 polymer ?
#
loop_
_entity_poly.entity_id
_entity_poly.type
_entity_poly.pdbx_seq_one_letter_code
_entity_poly.pdbx_strand_id
1 'polypeptide(L)'
;VYKRQTYKLPDASINFCLLILGASVGCKFAEKSVKEIANNSLHSLVATIILILLGLIAAFVATFVVDTNILTLILSFSPGGIYEVAVIAIAFDLEPDFVAFHHIIRLLFILFTVPLILKILSKFKKLN
;
A
#
# COMPACT_ATOMS: atom_id res chain seq x y z
N VAL A 1 -6.41 -5.59 -33.90
CA VAL A 1 -5.06 -5.75 -33.31
C VAL A 1 -4.59 -4.39 -32.83
N TYR A 2 -4.88 -4.05 -31.58
CA TYR A 2 -4.35 -2.83 -30.96
C TYR A 2 -2.87 -3.07 -30.61
N LYS A 3 -1.97 -2.46 -31.37
CA LYS A 3 -0.55 -2.36 -31.06
C LYS A 3 -0.41 -1.43 -29.84
N ARG A 4 -0.33 -1.98 -28.64
CA ARG A 4 0.02 -1.22 -27.43
C ARG A 4 1.43 -0.67 -27.63
N GLN A 5 1.55 0.59 -28.02
CA GLN A 5 2.80 1.32 -27.89
C GLN A 5 3.03 1.57 -26.40
N THR A 6 3.76 0.67 -25.76
CA THR A 6 4.33 0.91 -24.43
C THR A 6 5.44 1.96 -24.62
N TYR A 7 5.14 3.20 -24.30
CA TYR A 7 6.17 4.22 -24.11
C TYR A 7 7.00 3.80 -22.90
N LYS A 8 8.13 3.16 -23.15
CA LYS A 8 9.13 2.89 -22.10
C LYS A 8 9.92 4.17 -21.91
N LEU A 9 9.80 4.77 -20.73
CA LEU A 9 10.73 5.81 -20.27
C LEU A 9 12.15 5.25 -20.31
N PRO A 10 13.16 6.03 -20.71
CA PRO A 10 14.56 5.60 -20.64
C PRO A 10 14.90 5.17 -19.21
N ASP A 11 15.57 4.03 -19.06
CA ASP A 11 15.95 3.48 -17.74
C ASP A 11 16.76 4.48 -16.90
N ALA A 12 17.56 5.34 -17.56
CA ALA A 12 18.28 6.43 -16.92
C ALA A 12 17.37 7.42 -16.19
N SER A 13 16.21 7.75 -16.78
CA SER A 13 15.22 8.67 -16.15
C SER A 13 14.56 8.04 -14.93
N ILE A 14 14.26 6.75 -15.01
CA ILE A 14 13.68 5.99 -13.88
C ILE A 14 14.67 5.91 -12.74
N ASN A 15 15.92 5.55 -13.03
CA ASN A 15 16.98 5.46 -12.04
C ASN A 15 17.27 6.80 -11.37
N PHE A 16 17.23 7.89 -12.12
CA PHE A 16 17.41 9.25 -11.58
C PHE A 16 16.26 9.63 -10.62
N CYS A 17 15.03 9.35 -10.97
CA CYS A 17 13.88 9.56 -10.08
C CYS A 17 13.98 8.71 -8.80
N LEU A 18 14.37 7.45 -8.92
CA LEU A 18 14.56 6.57 -7.76
C LEU A 18 15.68 7.05 -6.85
N LEU A 19 16.77 7.59 -7.42
CA LEU A 19 17.87 8.17 -6.66
C LEU A 19 17.41 9.41 -5.88
N ILE A 20 16.65 10.32 -6.50
CA ILE A 20 16.09 11.49 -5.82
C ILE A 20 15.15 11.07 -4.69
N LEU A 21 14.27 10.12 -4.94
CA LEU A 21 13.34 9.59 -3.92
C LEU A 21 14.11 8.96 -2.76
N GLY A 22 15.10 8.12 -3.04
CA GLY A 22 15.94 7.48 -2.03
C GLY A 22 16.72 8.50 -1.20
N ALA A 23 17.32 9.50 -1.83
CA ALA A 23 18.03 10.58 -1.15
C ALA A 23 17.08 11.40 -0.27
N SER A 24 15.89 11.76 -0.77
CA SER A 24 14.88 12.51 -0.02
C SER A 24 14.41 11.76 1.24
N VAL A 25 14.20 10.45 1.14
CA VAL A 25 13.87 9.61 2.29
C VAL A 25 15.06 9.49 3.24
N GLY A 26 16.26 9.26 2.71
CA GLY A 26 17.49 9.16 3.50
C GLY A 26 17.79 10.41 4.34
N CYS A 27 17.61 11.60 3.77
CA CYS A 27 17.79 12.87 4.48
C CYS A 27 16.86 13.02 5.71
N LYS A 28 15.65 12.47 5.66
CA LYS A 28 14.74 12.49 6.81
C LYS A 28 15.23 11.66 7.99
N PHE A 29 16.07 10.66 7.75
CA PHE A 29 16.67 9.85 8.80
C PHE A 29 17.97 10.47 9.36
N ALA A 30 18.64 11.35 8.60
CA ALA A 30 19.90 11.95 9.02
C ALA A 30 19.80 12.84 10.28
N GLU A 31 18.61 13.42 10.52
CA GLU A 31 18.32 14.26 11.68
C GLU A 31 17.89 13.48 12.92
N LYS A 32 17.69 12.15 12.80
CA LYS A 32 17.18 11.30 13.87
C LYS A 32 18.29 10.53 14.56
N SER A 33 18.22 10.47 15.90
CA SER A 33 19.13 9.62 16.67
C SER A 33 18.90 8.13 16.37
N VAL A 34 19.98 7.35 16.31
CA VAL A 34 19.90 5.88 16.11
C VAL A 34 18.99 5.21 17.14
N LYS A 35 19.00 5.70 18.39
CA LYS A 35 18.14 5.19 19.46
C LYS A 35 16.66 5.50 19.20
N GLU A 36 16.34 6.67 18.66
CA GLU A 36 14.99 7.06 18.28
C GLU A 36 14.49 6.24 17.11
N ILE A 37 15.35 5.99 16.11
CA ILE A 37 15.04 5.14 14.96
C ILE A 37 14.76 3.71 15.42
N ALA A 38 15.62 3.15 16.29
CA ALA A 38 15.43 1.79 16.78
C ALA A 38 14.14 1.61 17.58
N ASN A 39 13.80 2.58 18.45
CA ASN A 39 12.58 2.54 19.23
C ASN A 39 11.33 2.66 18.35
N ASN A 40 11.35 3.58 17.38
CA ASN A 40 10.24 3.76 16.44
C ASN A 40 10.12 2.56 15.48
N SER A 41 11.23 1.92 15.11
CA SER A 41 11.22 0.72 14.27
C SER A 41 10.49 -0.45 14.91
N LEU A 42 10.65 -0.63 16.23
CA LEU A 42 9.94 -1.70 16.95
C LEU A 42 8.42 -1.48 16.91
N HIS A 43 7.97 -0.25 17.17
CA HIS A 43 6.54 0.09 17.10
C HIS A 43 5.98 -0.07 15.67
N SER A 44 6.75 0.35 14.66
CA SER A 44 6.37 0.19 13.26
C SER A 44 6.30 -1.29 12.85
N LEU A 45 7.23 -2.12 13.35
CA LEU A 45 7.23 -3.56 13.08
C LEU A 45 5.96 -4.22 13.64
N VAL A 46 5.61 -3.91 14.89
CA VAL A 46 4.37 -4.43 15.51
C VAL A 46 3.13 -3.99 14.72
N ALA A 47 3.05 -2.72 14.36
CA ALA A 47 1.94 -2.20 13.56
C ALA A 47 1.84 -2.90 12.19
N THR A 48 2.97 -3.13 11.53
CA THR A 48 3.02 -3.83 10.24
C THR A 48 2.56 -5.28 10.37
N ILE A 49 2.99 -6.00 11.41
CA ILE A 49 2.55 -7.38 11.67
C ILE A 49 1.02 -7.42 11.88
N ILE A 50 0.48 -6.50 12.67
CA ILE A 50 -0.97 -6.41 12.90
C ILE A 50 -1.71 -6.15 11.58
N LEU A 51 -1.22 -5.25 10.73
CA LEU A 51 -1.83 -4.96 9.42
C LEU A 51 -1.81 -6.18 8.49
N ILE A 52 -0.69 -6.94 8.46
CA ILE A 52 -0.59 -8.17 7.68
C ILE A 52 -1.59 -9.21 8.18
N LEU A 53 -1.68 -9.42 9.48
CA LEU A 53 -2.62 -10.38 10.07
C LEU A 53 -4.07 -10.00 9.76
N LEU A 54 -4.43 -8.72 9.89
CA LEU A 54 -5.76 -8.22 9.53
C LEU A 54 -6.06 -8.43 8.03
N GLY A 55 -5.07 -8.18 7.18
CA GLY A 55 -5.19 -8.43 5.73
C GLY A 55 -5.42 -9.90 5.41
N LEU A 56 -4.69 -10.81 6.06
CA LEU A 56 -4.85 -12.26 5.89
C LEU A 56 -6.23 -12.73 6.37
N ILE A 57 -6.70 -12.24 7.51
CA ILE A 57 -8.04 -12.55 8.03
C ILE A 57 -9.10 -12.04 7.05
N ALA A 58 -8.97 -10.82 6.55
CA ALA A 58 -9.90 -10.25 5.58
C ALA A 58 -9.90 -11.04 4.26
N ALA A 59 -8.73 -11.44 3.75
CA ALA A 59 -8.61 -12.31 2.57
C ALA A 59 -9.31 -13.66 2.80
N PHE A 60 -9.09 -14.27 3.96
CA PHE A 60 -9.74 -15.54 4.32
C PHE A 60 -11.27 -15.40 4.40
N VAL A 61 -11.78 -14.34 5.03
CA VAL A 61 -13.23 -14.08 5.08
C VAL A 61 -13.81 -13.84 3.68
N ALA A 62 -13.05 -13.16 2.81
CA ALA A 62 -13.48 -12.89 1.45
C ALA A 62 -13.64 -14.17 0.60
N THR A 63 -12.94 -15.28 0.93
CA THR A 63 -13.13 -16.57 0.22
C THR A 63 -14.52 -17.14 0.35
N PHE A 64 -15.28 -16.75 1.38
CA PHE A 64 -16.67 -17.20 1.55
C PHE A 64 -17.68 -16.40 0.70
N VAL A 65 -17.25 -15.27 0.13
CA VAL A 65 -18.14 -14.34 -0.58
C VAL A 65 -17.76 -14.25 -2.07
N VAL A 66 -16.51 -14.46 -2.40
CA VAL A 66 -15.97 -14.28 -3.76
C VAL A 66 -15.30 -15.56 -4.21
N ASP A 67 -15.76 -16.11 -5.34
CA ASP A 67 -15.17 -17.28 -6.00
C ASP A 67 -13.92 -16.88 -6.80
N THR A 68 -12.85 -16.53 -6.09
CA THR A 68 -11.57 -16.11 -6.66
C THR A 68 -10.44 -16.84 -5.95
N ASN A 69 -9.30 -17.00 -6.62
CA ASN A 69 -8.13 -17.66 -6.05
C ASN A 69 -7.71 -16.96 -4.75
N ILE A 70 -7.46 -17.74 -3.68
CA ILE A 70 -7.04 -17.21 -2.38
C ILE A 70 -5.76 -16.35 -2.48
N LEU A 71 -4.84 -16.67 -3.39
CA LEU A 71 -3.64 -15.85 -3.61
C LEU A 71 -4.00 -14.47 -4.17
N THR A 72 -4.99 -14.39 -5.09
CA THR A 72 -5.52 -13.13 -5.59
C THR A 72 -6.11 -12.29 -4.46
N LEU A 73 -6.86 -12.92 -3.55
CA LEU A 73 -7.43 -12.24 -2.38
C LEU A 73 -6.34 -11.77 -1.42
N ILE A 74 -5.34 -12.60 -1.11
CA ILE A 74 -4.21 -12.20 -0.26
C ILE A 74 -3.48 -11.00 -0.85
N LEU A 75 -3.20 -10.99 -2.15
CA LEU A 75 -2.59 -9.86 -2.82
C LEU A 75 -3.49 -8.60 -2.75
N SER A 76 -4.79 -8.77 -2.94
CA SER A 76 -5.76 -7.66 -2.89
C SER A 76 -5.81 -6.98 -1.53
N PHE A 77 -5.73 -7.74 -0.44
CA PHE A 77 -5.75 -7.24 0.93
C PHE A 77 -4.35 -6.90 1.47
N SER A 78 -3.28 -7.24 0.74
CA SER A 78 -1.90 -6.95 1.17
C SER A 78 -1.66 -5.45 1.35
N PRO A 79 -0.98 -5.03 2.44
CA PRO A 79 -0.50 -3.66 2.58
C PRO A 79 0.68 -3.44 1.62
N GLY A 80 0.45 -2.71 0.54
CA GLY A 80 1.47 -2.45 -0.48
C GLY A 80 1.02 -1.41 -1.51
N GLY A 81 1.91 -1.07 -2.44
CA GLY A 81 1.60 -0.22 -3.58
C GLY A 81 0.88 -1.00 -4.69
N ILE A 82 0.00 -0.31 -5.42
CA ILE A 82 -0.77 -0.92 -6.52
C ILE A 82 0.17 -1.52 -7.56
N TYR A 83 1.26 -0.82 -7.87
CA TYR A 83 2.19 -1.21 -8.92
C TYR A 83 2.91 -2.53 -8.57
N GLU A 84 3.46 -2.61 -7.37
CA GLU A 84 4.21 -3.78 -6.91
C GLU A 84 3.33 -5.03 -6.86
N VAL A 85 2.12 -4.87 -6.32
CA VAL A 85 1.19 -5.98 -6.18
C VAL A 85 0.62 -6.42 -7.52
N ALA A 86 0.35 -5.49 -8.46
CA ALA A 86 -0.08 -5.80 -9.81
C ALA A 86 1.00 -6.57 -10.60
N VAL A 87 2.28 -6.19 -10.46
CA VAL A 87 3.40 -6.91 -11.10
C VAL A 87 3.51 -8.33 -10.56
N ILE A 88 3.34 -8.52 -9.25
CA ILE A 88 3.33 -9.86 -8.63
C ILE A 88 2.15 -10.67 -9.16
N ALA A 89 0.95 -10.09 -9.26
CA ALA A 89 -0.22 -10.78 -9.77
C ALA A 89 0.00 -11.27 -11.21
N ILE A 90 0.61 -10.45 -12.09
CA ILE A 90 0.96 -10.83 -13.45
C ILE A 90 2.02 -11.95 -13.46
N ALA A 91 3.03 -11.86 -12.60
CA ALA A 91 4.12 -12.84 -12.56
C ALA A 91 3.67 -14.24 -12.12
N PHE A 92 2.62 -14.32 -11.30
CA PHE A 92 2.03 -15.57 -10.82
C PHE A 92 0.75 -16.00 -11.57
N ASP A 93 0.45 -15.35 -12.71
CA ASP A 93 -0.75 -15.61 -13.52
C ASP A 93 -2.05 -15.55 -12.70
N LEU A 94 -2.10 -14.59 -11.78
CA LEU A 94 -3.28 -14.27 -10.97
C LEU A 94 -4.12 -13.19 -11.68
N GLU A 95 -5.24 -12.82 -11.11
CA GLU A 95 -6.16 -11.81 -11.65
C GLU A 95 -5.70 -10.37 -11.33
N PRO A 96 -4.79 -9.75 -12.14
CA PRO A 96 -4.24 -8.43 -11.84
C PRO A 96 -5.29 -7.32 -11.86
N ASP A 97 -6.33 -7.47 -12.70
CA ASP A 97 -7.41 -6.49 -12.80
C ASP A 97 -8.23 -6.44 -11.50
N PHE A 98 -8.55 -7.60 -10.92
CA PHE A 98 -9.24 -7.69 -9.64
C PHE A 98 -8.40 -7.08 -8.52
N VAL A 99 -7.12 -7.42 -8.46
CA VAL A 99 -6.18 -6.89 -7.45
C VAL A 99 -6.08 -5.37 -7.54
N ALA A 100 -5.86 -4.84 -8.75
CA ALA A 100 -5.75 -3.40 -8.97
C ALA A 100 -7.05 -2.66 -8.61
N PHE A 101 -8.21 -3.19 -9.02
CA PHE A 101 -9.51 -2.62 -8.72
C PHE A 101 -9.77 -2.54 -7.21
N HIS A 102 -9.47 -3.61 -6.49
CA HIS A 102 -9.59 -3.64 -5.03
C HIS A 102 -8.72 -2.58 -4.35
N HIS A 103 -7.47 -2.42 -4.79
CA HIS A 103 -6.57 -1.38 -4.29
C HIS A 103 -7.08 0.04 -4.56
N ILE A 104 -7.65 0.28 -5.74
CA ILE A 104 -8.26 1.59 -6.08
C ILE A 104 -9.43 1.90 -5.15
N ILE A 105 -10.34 0.95 -4.95
CA ILE A 105 -11.48 1.11 -4.03
C ILE A 105 -10.98 1.42 -2.62
N ARG A 106 -9.97 0.69 -2.13
CA ARG A 106 -9.37 0.94 -0.82
C ARG A 106 -8.81 2.35 -0.70
N LEU A 107 -8.10 2.83 -1.71
CA LEU A 107 -7.57 4.21 -1.72
C LEU A 107 -8.68 5.25 -1.69
N LEU A 108 -9.73 5.08 -2.48
CA LEU A 108 -10.89 5.96 -2.47
C LEU A 108 -11.57 5.97 -1.11
N PHE A 109 -11.77 4.79 -0.51
CA PHE A 109 -12.34 4.66 0.82
C PHE A 109 -11.52 5.40 1.89
N ILE A 110 -10.20 5.25 1.89
CA ILE A 110 -9.30 5.96 2.79
C ILE A 110 -9.37 7.47 2.55
N LEU A 111 -9.37 7.90 1.28
CA LEU A 111 -9.41 9.31 0.91
C LEU A 111 -10.66 10.02 1.45
N PHE A 112 -11.80 9.35 1.47
CA PHE A 112 -13.05 9.90 2.02
C PHE A 112 -13.16 9.73 3.54
N THR A 113 -12.70 8.61 4.07
CA THR A 113 -12.87 8.28 5.50
C THR A 113 -11.95 9.10 6.39
N VAL A 114 -10.69 9.31 6.00
CA VAL A 114 -9.72 10.04 6.83
C VAL A 114 -10.15 11.49 7.13
N PRO A 115 -10.55 12.31 6.14
CA PRO A 115 -11.05 13.66 6.43
C PRO A 115 -12.30 13.68 7.31
N LEU A 116 -13.18 12.69 7.12
CA LEU A 116 -14.39 12.57 7.92
C LEU A 116 -14.06 12.29 9.39
N ILE A 117 -13.16 11.35 9.65
CA ILE A 117 -12.69 11.02 11.01
C ILE A 117 -12.02 12.24 11.66
N LEU A 118 -11.12 12.93 10.94
CA LEU A 118 -10.45 14.13 11.44
C LEU A 118 -11.45 15.23 11.80
N LYS A 119 -12.49 15.43 10.98
CA LYS A 119 -13.55 16.40 11.26
C LYS A 119 -14.34 16.03 12.52
N ILE A 120 -14.64 14.75 12.72
CA ILE A 120 -15.33 14.27 13.91
C ILE A 120 -14.45 14.48 15.16
N LEU A 121 -13.19 14.08 15.10
CA LEU A 121 -12.25 14.22 16.23
C LEU A 121 -12.01 15.69 16.60
N SER A 122 -11.90 16.58 15.60
CA SER A 122 -11.75 18.03 15.84
C SER A 122 -12.98 18.63 16.54
N LYS A 123 -14.17 18.11 16.23
CA LYS A 123 -15.41 18.54 16.89
C LYS A 123 -15.45 18.09 18.37
N PHE A 124 -15.00 16.87 18.65
CA PHE A 124 -14.90 16.39 20.06
C PHE A 124 -13.86 17.17 20.86
N LYS A 125 -12.72 17.55 20.25
CA LYS A 125 -11.69 18.36 20.93
C LYS A 125 -12.13 19.79 21.23
N LYS A 126 -13.14 20.33 20.54
CA LYS A 126 -13.71 21.67 20.81
C LYS A 126 -14.77 21.65 21.91
N LEU A 127 -15.25 20.49 22.31
CA LEU A 127 -16.29 20.32 23.32
C LEU A 127 -15.72 19.98 24.69
N ASN A 128 -14.41 19.71 24.80
CA ASN A 128 -13.63 19.55 26.03
C ASN A 128 -12.62 20.70 26.17
#